data_ab4e370555752ac001e58f3472bea10a
#
_entry.id   ab4e370555752ac001e58f3472bea10a
#
_cell.length_a   1.000
_cell.length_b   1.000
_cell.length_c   1.000
_cell.angle_alpha   90.00
_cell.angle_beta   90.00
_cell.angle_gamma   90.00
#
_symmetry.space_group_name_H-M   'P 1'
#
loop_
_entity.id
_entity.type
_entity.pdbx_description
1 polymer ?
#
loop_
_entity_poly.entity_id
_entity_poly.type
_entity_poly.pdbx_seq_one_letter_code
_entity_poly.pdbx_strand_id
1 'polypeptide(L)'
;MAFSPLIDQLVEALRCLPGVGPKSAQRMAFHLLERDREGGLKLAEQLDTAMHGVARCSSCRTLTEQPRCSICDNYKRDRTTICVVETPADVFAFEQSGIYRGLYFVLMGHLSPIDGIGPAEIGVSDLLQRLQEEEIQEVILATNPTVEGEATAYYITEQVKSMGAKVSRIAHGVPLGGELEYVDSGTLAHALNGRRLVD
;
A
#
# COMPACT_ATOMS: atom_id res chain seq x y z
N MET A 1 3.78 -22.18 -33.45
CA MET A 1 3.80 -22.56 -32.03
C MET A 1 4.79 -23.71 -31.88
N ALA A 2 5.77 -23.59 -31.02
CA ALA A 2 6.87 -24.56 -30.88
C ALA A 2 6.68 -25.52 -29.69
N PHE A 3 5.70 -25.28 -28.82
CA PHE A 3 5.50 -26.03 -27.58
C PHE A 3 4.12 -26.70 -27.51
N SER A 4 3.93 -27.58 -26.52
CA SER A 4 2.61 -28.15 -26.27
C SER A 4 1.65 -27.08 -25.76
N PRO A 5 0.33 -27.20 -26.00
CA PRO A 5 -0.66 -26.21 -25.53
C PRO A 5 -0.61 -25.94 -24.03
N LEU A 6 -0.29 -26.95 -23.21
CA LEU A 6 -0.14 -26.78 -21.75
C LEU A 6 1.06 -25.93 -21.36
N ILE A 7 2.17 -26.03 -22.10
CA ILE A 7 3.34 -25.19 -21.87
C ILE A 7 3.02 -23.74 -22.23
N ASP A 8 2.37 -23.53 -23.39
CA ASP A 8 1.97 -22.20 -23.83
C ASP A 8 0.99 -21.54 -22.83
N GLN A 9 0.02 -22.30 -22.29
CA GLN A 9 -0.90 -21.81 -21.25
C GLN A 9 -0.17 -21.42 -19.96
N LEU A 10 0.79 -22.22 -19.50
CA LEU A 10 1.58 -21.90 -18.31
C LEU A 10 2.42 -20.65 -18.51
N VAL A 11 3.06 -20.50 -19.67
CA VAL A 11 3.82 -19.30 -20.02
C VAL A 11 2.91 -18.07 -20.03
N GLU A 12 1.73 -18.17 -20.63
CA GLU A 12 0.78 -17.05 -20.64
C GLU A 12 0.24 -16.72 -19.24
N ALA A 13 -0.06 -17.72 -18.43
CA ALA A 13 -0.50 -17.50 -17.04
C ALA A 13 0.55 -16.75 -16.20
N LEU A 14 1.84 -17.08 -16.34
CA LEU A 14 2.92 -16.40 -15.62
C LEU A 14 3.09 -14.93 -16.03
N ARG A 15 2.59 -14.52 -17.21
CA ARG A 15 2.66 -13.14 -17.70
C ARG A 15 1.68 -12.18 -17.00
N CYS A 16 0.76 -12.69 -16.19
CA CYS A 16 -0.09 -11.85 -15.35
C CYS A 16 0.70 -11.11 -14.25
N LEU A 17 1.93 -11.57 -13.95
CA LEU A 17 2.76 -10.97 -12.94
C LEU A 17 3.47 -9.70 -13.46
N PRO A 18 3.49 -8.59 -12.68
CA PRO A 18 4.13 -7.36 -13.10
C PRO A 18 5.64 -7.58 -13.35
N GLY A 19 6.15 -7.04 -14.45
CA GLY A 19 7.56 -7.18 -14.86
C GLY A 19 7.92 -8.54 -15.52
N VAL A 20 6.95 -9.45 -15.65
CA VAL A 20 7.17 -10.75 -16.31
C VAL A 20 6.81 -10.66 -17.78
N GLY A 21 7.83 -10.45 -18.62
CA GLY A 21 7.72 -10.50 -20.07
C GLY A 21 7.75 -11.94 -20.63
N PRO A 22 7.50 -12.14 -21.94
CA PRO A 22 7.43 -13.47 -22.56
C PRO A 22 8.65 -14.36 -22.32
N LYS A 23 9.87 -13.79 -22.40
CA LYS A 23 11.11 -14.55 -22.16
C LYS A 23 11.28 -14.98 -20.72
N SER A 24 10.91 -14.12 -19.77
CA SER A 24 10.95 -14.44 -18.33
C SER A 24 9.92 -15.52 -17.98
N ALA A 25 8.70 -15.40 -18.48
CA ALA A 25 7.64 -16.38 -18.30
C ALA A 25 8.04 -17.76 -18.84
N GLN A 26 8.60 -17.80 -20.06
CA GLN A 26 9.10 -19.03 -20.67
C GLN A 26 10.19 -19.68 -19.82
N ARG A 27 11.17 -18.90 -19.35
CA ARG A 27 12.26 -19.41 -18.50
C ARG A 27 11.72 -19.96 -17.17
N MET A 28 10.75 -19.29 -16.55
CA MET A 28 10.09 -19.74 -15.31
C MET A 28 9.34 -21.06 -15.55
N ALA A 29 8.55 -21.15 -16.63
CA ALA A 29 7.81 -22.35 -16.95
C ALA A 29 8.74 -23.56 -17.15
N PHE A 30 9.81 -23.42 -17.92
CA PHE A 30 10.78 -24.50 -18.11
C PHE A 30 11.52 -24.86 -16.83
N HIS A 31 11.90 -23.89 -16.00
CA HIS A 31 12.51 -24.18 -14.71
C HIS A 31 11.60 -25.07 -13.84
N LEU A 32 10.32 -24.72 -13.71
CA LEU A 32 9.36 -25.49 -12.94
C LEU A 32 9.14 -26.90 -13.54
N LEU A 33 9.03 -27.00 -14.87
CA LEU A 33 8.73 -28.27 -15.54
C LEU A 33 9.93 -29.23 -15.56
N GLU A 34 11.15 -28.73 -15.66
CA GLU A 34 12.35 -29.54 -15.83
C GLU A 34 13.10 -29.77 -14.52
N ARG A 35 13.11 -28.80 -13.60
CA ARG A 35 14.01 -28.78 -12.45
C ARG A 35 13.29 -28.79 -11.10
N ASP A 36 12.11 -28.23 -11.00
CA ASP A 36 11.42 -28.04 -9.71
C ASP A 36 9.90 -28.22 -9.84
N ARG A 37 9.48 -29.43 -10.19
CA ARG A 37 8.05 -29.78 -10.30
C ARG A 37 7.32 -29.70 -8.96
N GLU A 38 7.99 -30.10 -7.88
CA GLU A 38 7.45 -30.03 -6.52
C GLU A 38 7.21 -28.59 -6.10
N GLY A 39 8.17 -27.71 -6.32
CA GLY A 39 8.01 -26.26 -6.10
C GLY A 39 6.89 -25.67 -6.94
N GLY A 40 6.75 -26.11 -8.19
CA GLY A 40 5.64 -25.71 -9.07
C GLY A 40 4.27 -26.11 -8.54
N LEU A 41 4.11 -27.34 -8.05
CA LEU A 41 2.87 -27.83 -7.44
C LEU A 41 2.54 -27.09 -6.15
N LYS A 42 3.54 -26.89 -5.28
CA LYS A 42 3.39 -26.12 -4.04
C LYS A 42 3.00 -24.66 -4.32
N LEU A 43 3.60 -24.03 -5.33
CA LEU A 43 3.22 -22.66 -5.74
C LEU A 43 1.76 -22.60 -6.18
N ALA A 44 1.30 -23.56 -7.00
CA ALA A 44 -0.08 -23.61 -7.45
C ALA A 44 -1.05 -23.76 -6.27
N GLU A 45 -0.77 -24.66 -5.30
CA GLU A 45 -1.56 -24.86 -4.09
C GLU A 45 -1.63 -23.59 -3.24
N GLN A 46 -0.50 -22.92 -3.01
CA GLN A 46 -0.46 -21.70 -2.20
C GLN A 46 -1.16 -20.53 -2.89
N LEU A 47 -1.04 -20.41 -4.22
CA LEU A 47 -1.79 -19.41 -4.98
C LEU A 47 -3.30 -19.64 -4.85
N ASP A 48 -3.76 -20.85 -5.07
CA ASP A 48 -5.19 -21.19 -4.95
C ASP A 48 -5.71 -20.87 -3.54
N THR A 49 -5.00 -21.34 -2.52
CA THR A 49 -5.36 -21.10 -1.12
C THR A 49 -5.41 -19.60 -0.78
N ALA A 50 -4.40 -18.83 -1.21
CA ALA A 50 -4.33 -17.39 -0.94
C ALA A 50 -5.44 -16.62 -1.68
N MET A 51 -5.72 -16.96 -2.94
CA MET A 51 -6.76 -16.27 -3.72
C MET A 51 -8.16 -16.48 -3.17
N HIS A 52 -8.43 -17.63 -2.53
CA HIS A 52 -9.72 -17.90 -1.89
C HIS A 52 -9.78 -17.48 -0.42
N GLY A 53 -8.65 -17.52 0.30
CA GLY A 53 -8.60 -17.31 1.75
C GLY A 53 -8.32 -15.88 2.19
N VAL A 54 -7.65 -15.07 1.34
CA VAL A 54 -7.27 -13.71 1.71
C VAL A 54 -8.29 -12.69 1.21
N ALA A 55 -8.80 -11.88 2.12
CA ALA A 55 -9.75 -10.79 1.83
C ALA A 55 -9.25 -9.46 2.41
N ARG A 56 -10.06 -8.42 2.29
CA ARG A 56 -9.78 -7.12 2.91
C ARG A 56 -10.31 -7.07 4.34
N CYS A 57 -9.51 -6.57 5.26
CA CYS A 57 -9.95 -6.26 6.62
C CYS A 57 -11.13 -5.29 6.57
N SER A 58 -12.23 -5.62 7.27
CA SER A 58 -13.44 -4.80 7.32
C SER A 58 -13.24 -3.39 7.91
N SER A 59 -12.15 -3.19 8.68
CA SER A 59 -11.87 -1.90 9.33
C SER A 59 -10.82 -1.08 8.57
N CYS A 60 -9.65 -1.65 8.23
CA CYS A 60 -8.55 -0.89 7.63
C CYS A 60 -8.30 -1.20 6.16
N ARG A 61 -8.99 -2.18 5.56
CA ARG A 61 -8.87 -2.64 4.17
C ARG A 61 -7.53 -3.29 3.80
N THR A 62 -6.60 -3.51 4.76
CA THR A 62 -5.40 -4.32 4.47
C THR A 62 -5.78 -5.77 4.18
N LEU A 63 -4.89 -6.52 3.55
CA LEU A 63 -5.10 -7.92 3.24
C LEU A 63 -5.00 -8.78 4.51
N THR A 64 -5.93 -9.72 4.69
CA THR A 64 -6.00 -10.61 5.85
C THR A 64 -6.87 -11.83 5.56
N GLU A 65 -6.63 -12.92 6.28
CA GLU A 65 -7.47 -14.14 6.27
C GLU A 65 -8.68 -14.02 7.24
N GLN A 66 -8.64 -13.06 8.15
CA GLN A 66 -9.70 -12.85 9.15
C GLN A 66 -10.59 -11.66 8.78
N PRO A 67 -11.84 -11.60 9.27
CA PRO A 67 -12.70 -10.43 9.04
C PRO A 67 -12.05 -9.10 9.45
N ARG A 68 -11.26 -9.12 10.55
CA ARG A 68 -10.42 -8.00 11.00
C ARG A 68 -8.98 -8.48 11.13
N CYS A 69 -8.02 -7.67 10.65
CA CYS A 69 -6.60 -7.99 10.74
C CYS A 69 -6.09 -7.89 12.18
N SER A 70 -4.96 -8.52 12.45
CA SER A 70 -4.31 -8.53 13.77
C SER A 70 -3.99 -7.13 14.32
N ILE A 71 -3.79 -6.13 13.46
CA ILE A 71 -3.55 -4.74 13.88
C ILE A 71 -4.85 -4.11 14.40
N CYS A 72 -5.94 -4.22 13.64
CA CYS A 72 -7.24 -3.65 14.02
C CYS A 72 -7.86 -4.35 15.23
N ASP A 73 -7.53 -5.62 15.45
CA ASP A 73 -8.05 -6.41 16.56
C ASP A 73 -7.20 -6.28 17.84
N ASN A 74 -6.03 -5.66 17.74
CA ASN A 74 -5.13 -5.47 18.87
C ASN A 74 -5.61 -4.31 19.76
N TYR A 75 -6.10 -4.63 20.95
CA TYR A 75 -6.59 -3.66 21.94
C TYR A 75 -5.50 -2.74 22.52
N LYS A 76 -4.21 -3.06 22.34
CA LYS A 76 -3.08 -2.23 22.79
C LYS A 76 -2.74 -1.09 21.84
N ARG A 77 -3.39 -1.04 20.68
CA ARG A 77 -3.22 0.05 19.71
C ARG A 77 -3.92 1.33 20.18
N ASP A 78 -3.30 2.44 19.87
CA ASP A 78 -3.94 3.74 20.01
C ASP A 78 -5.09 3.87 19.00
N ARG A 79 -6.32 3.96 19.52
CA ARG A 79 -7.52 4.03 18.69
C ARG A 79 -7.92 5.46 18.33
N THR A 80 -7.17 6.45 18.81
CA THR A 80 -7.44 7.87 18.55
C THR A 80 -6.68 8.40 17.32
N THR A 81 -5.75 7.62 16.80
CA THR A 81 -4.95 7.99 15.62
C THR A 81 -5.10 6.98 14.49
N ILE A 82 -5.23 7.48 13.27
CA ILE A 82 -5.32 6.66 12.06
C ILE A 82 -4.30 7.14 11.01
N CYS A 83 -3.47 6.21 10.52
CA CYS A 83 -2.52 6.48 9.45
C CYS A 83 -3.11 5.99 8.12
N VAL A 84 -3.30 6.91 7.18
CA VAL A 84 -3.84 6.63 5.84
C VAL A 84 -2.68 6.41 4.88
N VAL A 85 -2.63 5.23 4.28
CA VAL A 85 -1.59 4.79 3.34
C VAL A 85 -2.19 4.33 2.02
N GLU A 86 -1.41 4.25 0.96
CA GLU A 86 -1.90 3.86 -0.37
C GLU A 86 -2.05 2.35 -0.52
N THR A 87 -1.12 1.55 0.04
CA THR A 87 -1.03 0.11 -0.21
C THR A 87 -0.85 -0.70 1.08
N PRO A 88 -1.17 -2.00 1.08
CA PRO A 88 -0.83 -2.89 2.20
C PRO A 88 0.68 -2.99 2.46
N ALA A 89 1.52 -2.79 1.44
CA ALA A 89 2.98 -2.79 1.59
C ALA A 89 3.46 -1.61 2.45
N ASP A 90 2.79 -0.47 2.38
CA ASP A 90 3.10 0.69 3.23
C ASP A 90 2.81 0.38 4.70
N VAL A 91 1.70 -0.32 5.00
CA VAL A 91 1.41 -0.80 6.37
C VAL A 91 2.56 -1.66 6.88
N PHE A 92 3.03 -2.59 6.06
CA PHE A 92 4.14 -3.47 6.42
C PHE A 92 5.43 -2.67 6.71
N ALA A 93 5.75 -1.66 5.89
CA ALA A 93 6.92 -0.79 6.10
C ALA A 93 6.82 -0.01 7.42
N PHE A 94 5.64 0.56 7.74
CA PHE A 94 5.42 1.24 9.01
C PHE A 94 5.52 0.30 10.21
N GLU A 95 4.94 -0.90 10.12
CA GLU A 95 5.01 -1.90 11.20
C GLU A 95 6.44 -2.39 11.44
N GLN A 96 7.24 -2.57 10.39
CA GLN A 96 8.66 -2.92 10.54
C GLN A 96 9.46 -1.84 11.28
N SER A 97 9.11 -0.57 11.14
CA SER A 97 9.77 0.52 11.87
C SER A 97 9.53 0.46 13.39
N GLY A 98 8.42 -0.15 13.81
CA GLY A 98 8.02 -0.30 15.20
C GLY A 98 7.68 1.00 15.93
N ILE A 99 7.63 2.13 15.23
CA ILE A 99 7.45 3.47 15.81
C ILE A 99 5.96 3.79 15.97
N TYR A 100 5.12 3.40 14.99
CA TYR A 100 3.71 3.75 14.98
C TYR A 100 2.88 2.75 15.81
N ARG A 101 1.96 3.27 16.61
CA ARG A 101 1.12 2.48 17.51
C ARG A 101 -0.38 2.69 17.28
N GLY A 102 -0.76 3.52 16.31
CA GLY A 102 -2.15 3.77 15.95
C GLY A 102 -2.72 2.74 14.99
N LEU A 103 -3.87 3.06 14.44
CA LEU A 103 -4.58 2.26 13.43
C LEU A 103 -4.21 2.71 12.02
N TYR A 104 -4.53 1.89 11.02
CA TYR A 104 -4.31 2.21 9.61
C TYR A 104 -5.61 2.28 8.84
N PHE A 105 -5.55 2.94 7.69
CA PHE A 105 -6.52 2.82 6.61
C PHE A 105 -5.80 2.75 5.27
N VAL A 106 -6.11 1.73 4.48
CA VAL A 106 -5.46 1.46 3.19
C VAL A 106 -6.39 1.88 2.06
N LEU A 107 -5.96 2.85 1.27
CA LEU A 107 -6.72 3.37 0.13
C LEU A 107 -6.81 2.36 -1.02
N MET A 108 -5.84 1.47 -1.15
CA MET A 108 -5.65 0.56 -2.28
C MET A 108 -5.33 1.28 -3.59
N GLY A 109 -4.67 2.44 -3.51
CA GLY A 109 -4.27 3.29 -4.62
C GLY A 109 -4.26 4.76 -4.25
N HIS A 110 -4.32 5.60 -5.27
CA HIS A 110 -4.38 7.05 -5.17
C HIS A 110 -5.35 7.61 -6.22
N LEU A 111 -5.70 8.88 -6.11
CA LEU A 111 -6.50 9.55 -7.14
C LEU A 111 -5.69 9.64 -8.44
N SER A 112 -6.27 9.19 -9.54
CA SER A 112 -5.68 9.30 -10.88
C SER A 112 -6.78 9.62 -11.90
N PRO A 113 -6.99 10.90 -12.25
CA PRO A 113 -7.96 11.27 -13.26
C PRO A 113 -7.65 10.65 -14.63
N ILE A 114 -6.37 10.42 -14.93
CA ILE A 114 -5.93 9.83 -16.20
C ILE A 114 -6.38 8.36 -16.28
N ASP A 115 -6.32 7.63 -15.18
CA ASP A 115 -6.74 6.23 -15.10
C ASP A 115 -8.21 6.07 -14.71
N GLY A 116 -8.95 7.18 -14.53
CA GLY A 116 -10.34 7.16 -14.12
C GLY A 116 -10.56 6.75 -12.65
N ILE A 117 -9.52 6.83 -11.81
CA ILE A 117 -9.57 6.46 -10.40
C ILE A 117 -9.98 7.68 -9.57
N GLY A 118 -11.20 7.66 -9.08
CA GLY A 118 -11.78 8.71 -8.23
C GLY A 118 -11.80 8.33 -6.74
N PRO A 119 -12.41 9.18 -5.90
CA PRO A 119 -12.48 8.96 -4.45
C PRO A 119 -13.23 7.69 -4.03
N ALA A 120 -14.21 7.24 -4.82
CA ALA A 120 -14.99 6.04 -4.55
C ALA A 120 -14.12 4.77 -4.71
N GLU A 121 -13.30 4.73 -5.76
CA GLU A 121 -12.44 3.58 -6.09
C GLU A 121 -11.39 3.35 -5.02
N ILE A 122 -10.83 4.43 -4.44
CA ILE A 122 -9.85 4.34 -3.34
C ILE A 122 -10.50 4.29 -1.95
N GLY A 123 -11.84 4.28 -1.86
CA GLY A 123 -12.59 4.06 -0.61
C GLY A 123 -12.53 5.23 0.36
N VAL A 124 -12.48 6.47 -0.11
CA VAL A 124 -12.54 7.64 0.78
C VAL A 124 -13.85 7.68 1.56
N SER A 125 -14.97 7.24 0.97
CA SER A 125 -16.26 7.12 1.67
C SER A 125 -16.18 6.22 2.90
N ASP A 126 -15.48 5.07 2.78
CA ASP A 126 -15.31 4.13 3.88
C ASP A 126 -14.44 4.73 5.00
N LEU A 127 -13.42 5.51 4.62
CA LEU A 127 -12.61 6.27 5.59
C LEU A 127 -13.47 7.28 6.35
N LEU A 128 -14.25 8.08 5.65
CA LEU A 128 -15.10 9.10 6.27
C LEU A 128 -16.18 8.48 7.16
N GLN A 129 -16.81 7.39 6.74
CA GLN A 129 -17.73 6.64 7.57
C GLN A 129 -17.06 6.16 8.85
N ARG A 130 -15.88 5.57 8.74
CA ARG A 130 -15.12 5.10 9.90
C ARG A 130 -14.79 6.23 10.89
N LEU A 131 -14.43 7.42 10.37
CA LEU A 131 -14.16 8.60 11.21
C LEU A 131 -15.42 9.12 11.94
N GLN A 132 -16.63 8.84 11.42
CA GLN A 132 -17.89 9.16 12.10
C GLN A 132 -18.24 8.15 13.20
N GLU A 133 -17.84 6.89 13.01
CA GLU A 133 -18.17 5.78 13.93
C GLU A 133 -17.14 5.60 15.05
N GLU A 134 -15.88 6.03 14.84
CA GLU A 134 -14.78 5.88 15.80
C GLU A 134 -14.33 7.26 16.32
N GLU A 135 -13.88 7.35 17.57
CA GLU A 135 -13.37 8.60 18.19
C GLU A 135 -11.95 8.91 17.74
N ILE A 136 -11.75 9.16 16.42
CA ILE A 136 -10.46 9.50 15.86
C ILE A 136 -10.18 10.99 16.07
N GLN A 137 -9.06 11.30 16.72
CA GLN A 137 -8.60 12.67 17.00
C GLN A 137 -7.63 13.18 15.93
N GLU A 138 -6.84 12.28 15.34
CA GLU A 138 -5.85 12.62 14.32
C GLU A 138 -5.85 11.64 13.15
N VAL A 139 -5.85 12.20 11.95
CA VAL A 139 -5.65 11.47 10.68
C VAL A 139 -4.28 11.85 10.14
N ILE A 140 -3.36 10.89 10.11
CA ILE A 140 -2.01 11.04 9.57
C ILE A 140 -2.03 10.59 8.11
N LEU A 141 -1.77 11.50 7.18
CA LEU A 141 -1.69 11.19 5.76
C LEU A 141 -0.27 10.75 5.40
N ALA A 142 -0.13 9.50 5.00
CA ALA A 142 1.12 8.86 4.61
C ALA A 142 1.04 8.30 3.17
N THR A 143 0.40 9.07 2.27
CA THR A 143 0.44 8.79 0.83
C THR A 143 1.82 9.11 0.27
N ASN A 144 2.17 8.48 -0.85
CA ASN A 144 3.47 8.69 -1.49
C ASN A 144 3.70 10.17 -1.86
N PRO A 145 4.95 10.67 -1.87
CA PRO A 145 5.28 12.04 -2.28
C PRO A 145 5.33 12.19 -3.81
N THR A 146 4.28 11.71 -4.48
CA THR A 146 4.02 11.87 -5.92
C THR A 146 2.96 12.92 -6.13
N VAL A 147 2.77 13.41 -7.36
CA VAL A 147 1.72 14.37 -7.70
C VAL A 147 0.35 13.82 -7.33
N GLU A 148 0.11 12.55 -7.64
CA GLU A 148 -1.14 11.84 -7.35
C GLU A 148 -1.34 11.64 -5.84
N GLY A 149 -0.27 11.26 -5.12
CA GLY A 149 -0.31 11.09 -3.66
C GLY A 149 -0.54 12.41 -2.92
N GLU A 150 0.03 13.54 -3.41
CA GLU A 150 -0.23 14.88 -2.88
C GLU A 150 -1.68 15.32 -3.16
N ALA A 151 -2.19 15.10 -4.39
CA ALA A 151 -3.57 15.39 -4.73
C ALA A 151 -4.56 14.58 -3.86
N THR A 152 -4.24 13.31 -3.62
CA THR A 152 -5.00 12.41 -2.74
C THR A 152 -5.01 12.93 -1.31
N ALA A 153 -3.84 13.30 -0.77
CA ALA A 153 -3.73 13.87 0.57
C ALA A 153 -4.51 15.17 0.71
N TYR A 154 -4.41 16.05 -0.27
CA TYR A 154 -5.16 17.31 -0.28
C TYR A 154 -6.67 17.06 -0.24
N TYR A 155 -7.16 16.18 -1.12
CA TYR A 155 -8.59 15.83 -1.17
C TYR A 155 -9.10 15.30 0.17
N ILE A 156 -8.38 14.33 0.77
CA ILE A 156 -8.76 13.75 2.06
C ILE A 156 -8.72 14.82 3.16
N THR A 157 -7.72 15.71 3.15
CA THR A 157 -7.59 16.80 4.13
C THR A 157 -8.84 17.69 4.16
N GLU A 158 -9.33 18.09 2.98
CA GLU A 158 -10.53 18.94 2.90
C GLU A 158 -11.79 18.25 3.45
N GLN A 159 -11.93 16.94 3.20
CA GLN A 159 -13.04 16.15 3.74
C GLN A 159 -12.95 15.99 5.27
N VAL A 160 -11.77 15.61 5.79
CA VAL A 160 -11.58 15.31 7.22
C VAL A 160 -11.65 16.57 8.09
N LYS A 161 -11.13 17.71 7.62
CA LYS A 161 -11.22 18.99 8.35
C LYS A 161 -12.66 19.39 8.66
N SER A 162 -13.60 19.12 7.74
CA SER A 162 -15.01 19.38 7.94
C SER A 162 -15.65 18.59 9.08
N MET A 163 -14.98 17.48 9.50
CA MET A 163 -15.45 16.59 10.56
C MET A 163 -14.83 16.92 11.93
N GLY A 164 -13.88 17.88 12.00
CA GLY A 164 -13.28 18.35 13.25
C GLY A 164 -12.06 17.51 13.73
N ALA A 165 -11.64 16.49 13.01
CA ALA A 165 -10.42 15.75 13.32
C ALA A 165 -9.18 16.54 12.86
N LYS A 166 -8.05 16.40 13.60
CA LYS A 166 -6.77 16.96 13.18
C LYS A 166 -6.23 16.16 12.00
N VAL A 167 -5.65 16.86 11.04
CA VAL A 167 -4.97 16.23 9.90
C VAL A 167 -3.50 16.60 9.95
N SER A 168 -2.64 15.60 9.91
CA SER A 168 -1.20 15.74 9.79
C SER A 168 -0.70 14.96 8.56
N ARG A 169 0.50 15.29 8.11
CA ARG A 169 1.18 14.62 7.01
C ARG A 169 2.55 14.16 7.45
N ILE A 170 2.99 13.00 6.97
CA ILE A 170 4.38 12.58 7.20
C ILE A 170 5.33 13.62 6.63
N ALA A 171 6.40 13.90 7.37
CA ALA A 171 7.38 14.89 6.95
C ALA A 171 8.16 14.41 5.73
N HIS A 172 8.40 15.33 4.78
CA HIS A 172 9.37 15.13 3.72
C HIS A 172 10.74 15.57 4.23
N GLY A 173 11.78 14.80 3.92
CA GLY A 173 13.11 15.13 4.40
C GLY A 173 14.22 14.40 3.67
N VAL A 174 15.46 14.89 3.88
CA VAL A 174 16.65 14.20 3.41
C VAL A 174 16.84 12.89 4.20
N PRO A 175 17.27 11.80 3.53
CA PRO A 175 17.49 10.53 4.22
C PRO A 175 18.64 10.66 5.23
N LEU A 176 18.46 10.06 6.41
CA LEU A 176 19.51 10.02 7.43
C LEU A 176 20.69 9.17 6.96
N GLY A 177 21.92 9.68 7.18
CA GLY A 177 23.16 9.00 6.80
C GLY A 177 23.59 9.20 5.35
N GLY A 178 22.85 10.01 4.58
CA GLY A 178 23.26 10.43 3.23
C GLY A 178 23.95 11.79 3.23
N GLU A 179 24.75 12.04 2.19
CA GLU A 179 25.37 13.35 1.94
C GLU A 179 24.45 14.19 1.06
N LEU A 180 24.33 15.50 1.36
CA LEU A 180 23.41 16.40 0.66
C LEU A 180 23.67 16.51 -0.84
N GLU A 181 24.91 16.33 -1.27
CA GLU A 181 25.29 16.42 -2.69
C GLU A 181 24.66 15.29 -3.56
N TYR A 182 24.26 14.16 -2.95
CA TYR A 182 23.60 13.05 -3.65
C TYR A 182 22.07 13.09 -3.58
N VAL A 183 21.52 14.09 -2.89
CA VAL A 183 20.06 14.25 -2.77
C VAL A 183 19.54 15.07 -3.95
N ASP A 184 18.47 14.60 -4.58
CA ASP A 184 17.85 15.32 -5.69
C ASP A 184 17.32 16.70 -5.28
N SER A 185 17.27 17.63 -6.23
CA SER A 185 16.90 19.02 -5.99
C SER A 185 15.46 19.18 -5.46
N GLY A 186 14.55 18.29 -5.82
CA GLY A 186 13.15 18.29 -5.35
C GLY A 186 13.09 17.98 -3.86
N THR A 187 13.75 16.90 -3.43
CA THR A 187 13.86 16.51 -2.03
C THR A 187 14.52 17.61 -1.18
N LEU A 188 15.60 18.25 -1.69
CA LEU A 188 16.23 19.37 -1.00
C LEU A 188 15.30 20.59 -0.86
N ALA A 189 14.54 20.91 -1.91
CA ALA A 189 13.57 22.00 -1.88
C ALA A 189 12.47 21.74 -0.84
N HIS A 190 11.91 20.53 -0.80
CA HIS A 190 10.91 20.13 0.19
C HIS A 190 11.48 20.20 1.62
N ALA A 191 12.68 19.66 1.85
CA ALA A 191 13.33 19.71 3.15
C ALA A 191 13.58 21.16 3.65
N LEU A 192 14.02 22.03 2.74
CA LEU A 192 14.26 23.45 3.06
C LEU A 192 12.96 24.20 3.37
N ASN A 193 11.89 23.94 2.61
CA ASN A 193 10.57 24.52 2.86
C ASN A 193 9.97 24.04 4.18
N GLY A 194 10.16 22.76 4.51
CA GLY A 194 9.70 22.14 5.76
C GLY A 194 10.62 22.32 6.95
N ARG A 195 11.67 23.17 6.86
CA ARG A 195 12.65 23.39 7.93
C ARG A 195 12.01 23.84 9.24
N ARG A 196 12.52 23.34 10.35
CA ARG A 196 12.08 23.72 11.72
C ARG A 196 13.11 24.60 12.38
N LEU A 197 12.66 25.49 13.25
CA LEU A 197 13.56 26.21 14.15
C LEU A 197 14.20 25.22 15.12
N VAL A 198 15.46 25.44 15.43
CA VAL A 198 16.21 24.70 16.46
C VAL A 198 16.25 25.59 17.69
N ASP A 199 15.65 25.13 18.78
CA ASP A 199 15.66 25.81 20.08
C ASP A 199 16.98 25.54 20.83
#